data_5875d25118cce57572aacfd9fb23631d
#
_entry.id   5875d25118cce57572aacfd9fb23631d
#
_cell.length_a   1.000
_cell.length_b   1.000
_cell.length_c   1.000
_cell.angle_alpha   90.00
_cell.angle_beta   90.00
_cell.angle_gamma   90.00
#
_symmetry.space_group_name_H-M   'P 1'
#
loop_
_entity.id
_entity.type
_entity.pdbx_description
1 polymer ?
#
loop_
_entity_poly.entity_id
_entity_poly.type
_entity_poly.pdbx_seq_one_letter_code
_entity_poly.pdbx_strand_id
1 'polypeptide(L)'
;MGLLPYYYDKIIYEAILENPVDFDNITNIKEIPLYQIISEAILKEFGIIYEDKLPKEIWKVIRSLRRPLSEIREQFCALCQINETLPEQRSPEWYKFRENLLTASSWGNILGYIGSRKEVLLQKCGYEPAQFKGNEFTRWGTKYEPIATRIYERRTGKKITDFGCMRHPAPENFFLGASPDGISDDGVMLEIKCPPRRVICGTPTDYYWAQMQGQLEVCDLERCDFLECKLVEFSSCEDYMEHIQMVEAGITTENIECGVSIDFRIDADTIKTVHSEFFIKGEAINEFIINGMAENKTIKFIGPTYWRIETYQVNPVFRDREWFAWAREHLKIFYDEWQFYKSVGYKSLLTERQFKPKKDDMEDTKITDYEGFVVPEPETPKPPAKKFVFR
;
A
#
# COMPACT_ATOMS: atom_id res chain seq x y z
N MET A 1 19.77 10.29 7.22
CA MET A 1 19.64 8.96 6.58
C MET A 1 19.98 9.13 5.10
N GLY A 2 20.89 8.32 4.55
CA GLY A 2 21.18 8.39 3.11
C GLY A 2 19.98 7.85 2.34
N LEU A 3 19.71 8.45 1.17
CA LEU A 3 18.72 7.93 0.22
C LEU A 3 19.01 6.45 -0.06
N LEU A 4 17.99 5.62 -0.01
CA LEU A 4 18.11 4.22 -0.39
C LEU A 4 18.07 4.11 -1.93
N PRO A 5 18.83 3.18 -2.55
CA PRO A 5 18.88 3.07 -4.00
C PRO A 5 17.53 2.86 -4.70
N TYR A 6 16.53 2.32 -3.99
CA TYR A 6 15.20 2.10 -4.56
C TYR A 6 14.44 3.40 -4.94
N TYR A 7 14.85 4.55 -4.42
CA TYR A 7 14.30 5.84 -4.87
C TYR A 7 14.62 6.12 -6.35
N TYR A 8 15.59 5.41 -6.92
CA TYR A 8 15.95 5.53 -8.32
C TYR A 8 15.03 4.75 -9.27
N ASP A 9 14.22 3.81 -8.75
CA ASP A 9 13.40 2.89 -9.55
C ASP A 9 12.57 3.61 -10.62
N LYS A 10 11.90 4.70 -10.25
CA LYS A 10 11.08 5.50 -11.16
C LYS A 10 11.92 6.13 -12.28
N ILE A 11 13.02 6.79 -11.92
CA ILE A 11 13.90 7.46 -12.89
C ILE A 11 14.50 6.44 -13.87
N ILE A 12 14.95 5.30 -13.35
CA ILE A 12 15.51 4.22 -14.16
C ILE A 12 14.45 3.68 -15.12
N TYR A 13 13.25 3.44 -14.63
CA TYR A 13 12.13 2.92 -15.42
C TYR A 13 11.74 3.88 -16.55
N GLU A 14 11.54 5.16 -16.24
CA GLU A 14 11.19 6.18 -17.22
C GLU A 14 12.29 6.34 -18.27
N ALA A 15 13.57 6.41 -17.86
CA ALA A 15 14.69 6.52 -18.77
C ALA A 15 14.82 5.31 -19.72
N ILE A 16 14.54 4.09 -19.23
CA ILE A 16 14.56 2.89 -20.08
C ILE A 16 13.42 2.92 -21.10
N LEU A 17 12.22 3.37 -20.73
CA LEU A 17 11.09 3.46 -21.64
C LEU A 17 11.30 4.53 -22.73
N GLU A 18 11.90 5.66 -22.37
CA GLU A 18 12.18 6.76 -23.31
C GLU A 18 13.37 6.46 -24.23
N ASN A 19 14.30 5.62 -23.81
CA ASN A 19 15.52 5.28 -24.55
C ASN A 19 15.65 3.75 -24.72
N PRO A 20 14.85 3.13 -25.58
CA PRO A 20 14.88 1.69 -25.77
C PRO A 20 16.24 1.22 -26.27
N VAL A 21 16.82 0.26 -25.56
CA VAL A 21 18.14 -0.34 -25.82
C VAL A 21 17.97 -1.84 -25.96
N ASP A 22 18.72 -2.44 -26.88
CA ASP A 22 18.86 -3.90 -26.90
C ASP A 22 19.83 -4.34 -25.81
N PHE A 23 19.28 -4.96 -24.76
CA PHE A 23 20.04 -5.41 -23.59
C PHE A 23 20.65 -6.82 -23.74
N ASP A 24 20.40 -7.54 -24.85
CA ASP A 24 20.81 -8.94 -24.99
C ASP A 24 22.35 -9.13 -25.03
N ASN A 25 23.04 -8.14 -25.55
CA ASN A 25 24.49 -8.18 -25.75
C ASN A 25 25.28 -7.27 -24.80
N ILE A 26 24.63 -6.69 -23.79
CA ILE A 26 25.30 -5.78 -22.86
C ILE A 26 26.05 -6.59 -21.79
N THR A 27 27.35 -6.52 -21.80
CA THR A 27 28.23 -7.12 -20.79
C THR A 27 28.55 -6.15 -19.65
N ASN A 28 28.55 -4.85 -19.93
CA ASN A 28 28.79 -3.79 -18.94
C ASN A 28 27.81 -2.63 -19.13
N ILE A 29 26.88 -2.51 -18.21
CA ILE A 29 25.85 -1.48 -18.27
C ILE A 29 26.40 -0.06 -18.18
N LYS A 30 27.58 0.14 -17.57
CA LYS A 30 28.23 1.46 -17.44
C LYS A 30 28.76 2.01 -18.77
N GLU A 31 28.91 1.16 -19.80
CA GLU A 31 29.44 1.54 -21.10
C GLU A 31 28.36 2.02 -22.10
N ILE A 32 27.08 1.90 -21.74
CA ILE A 32 26.01 2.32 -22.63
C ILE A 32 25.57 3.77 -22.33
N PRO A 33 25.11 4.52 -23.37
CA PRO A 33 24.66 5.90 -23.19
C PRO A 33 23.52 6.05 -22.15
N LEU A 34 22.66 5.06 -22.06
CA LEU A 34 21.56 5.03 -21.10
C LEU A 34 22.03 5.16 -19.64
N TYR A 35 23.19 4.57 -19.29
CA TYR A 35 23.75 4.68 -17.93
C TYR A 35 24.06 6.15 -17.58
N GLN A 36 24.62 6.91 -18.53
CA GLN A 36 24.91 8.32 -18.32
C GLN A 36 23.61 9.14 -18.17
N ILE A 37 22.61 8.90 -19.03
CA ILE A 37 21.29 9.54 -18.93
C ILE A 37 20.67 9.33 -17.56
N ILE A 38 20.65 8.08 -17.08
CA ILE A 38 20.13 7.73 -15.76
C ILE A 38 20.93 8.41 -14.65
N SER A 39 22.26 8.40 -14.75
CA SER A 39 23.14 9.00 -13.73
C SER A 39 22.90 10.51 -13.60
N GLU A 40 22.80 11.21 -14.75
CA GLU A 40 22.53 12.65 -14.78
C GLU A 40 21.14 12.99 -14.23
N ALA A 41 20.12 12.19 -14.55
CA ALA A 41 18.78 12.37 -14.03
C ALA A 41 18.71 12.17 -12.49
N ILE A 42 19.38 11.14 -11.97
CA ILE A 42 19.47 10.90 -10.53
C ILE A 42 20.22 12.03 -9.82
N LEU A 43 21.34 12.48 -10.36
CA LEU A 43 22.10 13.59 -9.79
C LEU A 43 21.29 14.90 -9.79
N LYS A 44 20.51 15.14 -10.82
CA LYS A 44 19.62 16.31 -10.92
C LYS A 44 18.53 16.28 -9.85
N GLU A 45 17.92 15.14 -9.64
CA GLU A 45 16.78 14.99 -8.71
C GLU A 45 17.21 14.92 -7.24
N PHE A 46 18.25 14.14 -6.94
CA PHE A 46 18.66 13.84 -5.56
C PHE A 46 19.96 14.49 -5.12
N GLY A 47 20.72 15.06 -6.03
CA GLY A 47 22.04 15.67 -5.74
C GLY A 47 23.14 14.67 -5.37
N ILE A 48 22.83 13.36 -5.37
CA ILE A 48 23.77 12.28 -5.01
C ILE A 48 23.48 11.03 -5.83
N ILE A 49 24.53 10.28 -6.13
CA ILE A 49 24.46 8.98 -6.84
C ILE A 49 25.31 7.94 -6.12
N TYR A 50 24.81 6.71 -6.02
CA TYR A 50 25.54 5.54 -5.53
C TYR A 50 26.04 4.72 -6.72
N GLU A 51 27.15 5.12 -7.31
CA GLU A 51 27.71 4.54 -8.55
C GLU A 51 28.04 3.04 -8.44
N ASP A 52 28.33 2.55 -7.25
CA ASP A 52 28.60 1.13 -6.98
C ASP A 52 27.32 0.27 -7.03
N LYS A 53 26.17 0.87 -6.79
CA LYS A 53 24.88 0.19 -6.75
C LYS A 53 24.01 0.42 -7.98
N LEU A 54 24.17 1.55 -8.66
CA LEU A 54 23.35 1.92 -9.79
C LEU A 54 23.28 0.81 -10.88
N PRO A 55 24.36 0.13 -11.26
CA PRO A 55 24.27 -0.98 -12.21
C PRO A 55 23.28 -2.06 -11.80
N LYS A 56 23.26 -2.43 -10.52
CA LYS A 56 22.36 -3.43 -9.97
C LYS A 56 20.90 -2.96 -10.01
N GLU A 57 20.63 -1.71 -9.66
CA GLU A 57 19.29 -1.13 -9.71
C GLU A 57 18.76 -1.08 -11.16
N ILE A 58 19.61 -0.72 -12.12
CA ILE A 58 19.25 -0.76 -13.54
C ILE A 58 18.89 -2.18 -13.99
N TRP A 59 19.74 -3.17 -13.66
CA TRP A 59 19.49 -4.56 -14.04
C TRP A 59 18.23 -5.14 -13.36
N LYS A 60 17.87 -4.68 -12.17
CA LYS A 60 16.62 -5.05 -11.49
C LYS A 60 15.41 -4.64 -12.32
N VAL A 61 15.39 -3.39 -12.80
CA VAL A 61 14.30 -2.87 -13.65
C VAL A 61 14.26 -3.58 -15.00
N ILE A 62 15.42 -3.74 -15.67
CA ILE A 62 15.53 -4.45 -16.96
C ILE A 62 14.96 -5.87 -16.86
N ARG A 63 15.31 -6.60 -15.79
CA ARG A 63 14.81 -7.97 -15.56
C ARG A 63 13.30 -8.03 -15.50
N SER A 64 12.69 -7.08 -14.82
CA SER A 64 11.22 -7.00 -14.76
C SER A 64 10.60 -6.74 -16.12
N LEU A 65 11.17 -5.81 -16.90
CA LEU A 65 10.64 -5.42 -18.21
C LEU A 65 10.82 -6.49 -19.31
N ARG A 66 11.78 -7.39 -19.12
CA ARG A 66 12.14 -8.43 -20.13
C ARG A 66 11.45 -9.77 -19.91
N ARG A 67 10.59 -9.89 -18.90
CA ARG A 67 9.83 -11.12 -18.70
C ARG A 67 8.89 -11.38 -19.89
N PRO A 68 8.89 -12.60 -20.45
CA PRO A 68 7.97 -12.96 -21.53
C PRO A 68 6.51 -12.82 -21.07
N LEU A 69 5.66 -12.24 -21.93
CA LEU A 69 4.24 -12.08 -21.63
C LEU A 69 3.52 -13.41 -21.38
N SER A 70 4.00 -14.50 -21.99
CA SER A 70 3.46 -15.85 -21.73
C SER A 70 3.69 -16.27 -20.28
N GLU A 71 4.90 -16.09 -19.76
CA GLU A 71 5.24 -16.42 -18.37
C GLU A 71 4.45 -15.58 -17.38
N ILE A 72 4.30 -14.27 -17.67
CA ILE A 72 3.51 -13.36 -16.84
C ILE A 72 2.06 -13.81 -16.76
N ARG A 73 1.46 -14.17 -17.90
CA ARG A 73 0.06 -14.64 -17.97
C ARG A 73 -0.13 -15.98 -17.27
N GLU A 74 0.79 -16.92 -17.45
CA GLU A 74 0.75 -18.21 -16.74
C GLU A 74 0.81 -17.99 -15.22
N GLN A 75 1.70 -17.12 -14.76
CA GLN A 75 1.80 -16.78 -13.35
C GLN A 75 0.52 -16.10 -12.84
N PHE A 76 -0.02 -15.13 -13.55
CA PHE A 76 -1.26 -14.47 -13.18
C PHE A 76 -2.43 -15.47 -13.09
N CYS A 77 -2.55 -16.37 -14.07
CA CYS A 77 -3.56 -17.43 -14.02
C CYS A 77 -3.40 -18.34 -12.80
N ALA A 78 -2.17 -18.71 -12.46
CA ALA A 78 -1.88 -19.53 -11.28
C ALA A 78 -2.26 -18.79 -9.98
N LEU A 79 -1.96 -17.49 -9.88
CA LEU A 79 -2.37 -16.67 -8.75
C LEU A 79 -3.90 -16.57 -8.63
N CYS A 80 -4.62 -16.40 -9.76
CA CYS A 80 -6.09 -16.39 -9.77
C CYS A 80 -6.68 -17.72 -9.29
N GLN A 81 -6.12 -18.86 -9.70
CA GLN A 81 -6.54 -20.16 -9.21
C GLN A 81 -6.36 -20.34 -7.70
N ILE A 82 -5.22 -19.85 -7.16
CA ILE A 82 -5.02 -19.83 -5.71
C ILE A 82 -6.06 -18.94 -5.05
N ASN A 83 -6.31 -17.76 -5.61
CA ASN A 83 -7.24 -16.76 -5.07
C ASN A 83 -8.67 -17.28 -4.93
N GLU A 84 -9.15 -18.12 -5.87
CA GLU A 84 -10.48 -18.76 -5.79
C GLU A 84 -10.67 -19.58 -4.51
N THR A 85 -9.59 -20.02 -3.87
CA THR A 85 -9.63 -20.81 -2.63
C THR A 85 -9.46 -19.97 -1.35
N LEU A 86 -9.16 -18.68 -1.51
CA LEU A 86 -8.88 -17.78 -0.38
C LEU A 86 -10.14 -17.07 0.13
N PRO A 87 -10.21 -16.78 1.41
CA PRO A 87 -11.27 -15.93 1.95
C PRO A 87 -11.24 -14.52 1.34
N GLU A 88 -12.42 -13.99 1.08
CA GLU A 88 -12.60 -12.60 0.63
C GLU A 88 -11.97 -11.63 1.64
N GLN A 89 -11.32 -10.58 1.15
CA GLN A 89 -10.72 -9.54 1.98
C GLN A 89 -11.74 -8.96 2.97
N ARG A 90 -11.28 -8.73 4.19
CA ARG A 90 -12.07 -8.14 5.30
C ARG A 90 -13.20 -9.04 5.83
N SER A 91 -13.34 -10.28 5.32
CA SER A 91 -14.23 -11.28 5.92
C SER A 91 -13.66 -11.80 7.27
N PRO A 92 -14.49 -12.36 8.17
CA PRO A 92 -14.00 -12.99 9.41
C PRO A 92 -12.97 -14.08 9.15
N GLU A 93 -13.16 -14.86 8.09
CA GLU A 93 -12.26 -15.94 7.67
C GLU A 93 -10.92 -15.39 7.21
N TRP A 94 -10.90 -14.25 6.52
CA TRP A 94 -9.68 -13.58 6.10
C TRP A 94 -8.87 -13.07 7.31
N TYR A 95 -9.51 -12.47 8.32
CA TYR A 95 -8.84 -12.08 9.55
C TYR A 95 -8.24 -13.30 10.26
N LYS A 96 -9.01 -14.38 10.40
CA LYS A 96 -8.56 -15.63 11.02
C LYS A 96 -7.37 -16.25 10.28
N PHE A 97 -7.37 -16.23 8.95
CA PHE A 97 -6.25 -16.72 8.15
C PHE A 97 -4.98 -15.91 8.42
N ARG A 98 -5.09 -14.59 8.52
CA ARG A 98 -3.98 -13.66 8.77
C ARG A 98 -3.40 -13.75 10.19
N GLU A 99 -4.17 -14.19 11.17
CA GLU A 99 -3.71 -14.34 12.56
C GLU A 99 -2.45 -15.20 12.68
N ASN A 100 -2.30 -16.20 11.81
CA ASN A 100 -1.19 -17.15 11.83
C ASN A 100 -0.04 -16.78 10.90
N LEU A 101 -0.06 -15.57 10.32
CA LEU A 101 0.94 -15.10 9.35
C LEU A 101 1.57 -13.80 9.82
N LEU A 102 2.84 -13.59 9.48
CA LEU A 102 3.46 -12.28 9.45
C LEU A 102 3.14 -11.63 8.11
N THR A 103 2.07 -10.83 8.09
CA THR A 103 1.63 -10.19 6.85
C THR A 103 2.51 -9.01 6.48
N ALA A 104 2.75 -8.80 5.19
CA ALA A 104 3.64 -7.77 4.65
C ALA A 104 3.38 -6.37 5.24
N SER A 105 2.12 -6.04 5.52
CA SER A 105 1.72 -4.78 6.17
C SER A 105 2.31 -4.55 7.57
N SER A 106 2.77 -5.59 8.25
CA SER A 106 3.42 -5.51 9.57
C SER A 106 4.95 -5.48 9.50
N TRP A 107 5.54 -5.73 8.33
CA TRP A 107 7.00 -5.85 8.22
C TRP A 107 7.72 -4.54 8.55
N GLY A 108 7.14 -3.41 8.19
CA GLY A 108 7.70 -2.10 8.55
C GLY A 108 7.88 -1.92 10.06
N ASN A 109 6.91 -2.39 10.86
CA ASN A 109 7.01 -2.36 12.33
C ASN A 109 8.02 -3.38 12.86
N ILE A 110 8.01 -4.60 12.32
CA ILE A 110 8.91 -5.69 12.76
C ILE A 110 10.37 -5.34 12.47
N LEU A 111 10.63 -4.72 11.33
CA LEU A 111 11.97 -4.35 10.87
C LEU A 111 12.43 -2.98 11.37
N GLY A 112 11.58 -2.27 12.14
CA GLY A 112 11.95 -1.01 12.80
C GLY A 112 11.90 0.23 11.91
N TYR A 113 11.15 0.18 10.79
CA TYR A 113 10.94 1.35 9.94
C TYR A 113 9.88 2.30 10.49
N ILE A 114 8.89 1.77 11.21
CA ILE A 114 7.80 2.55 11.81
C ILE A 114 7.25 1.85 13.06
N GLY A 115 6.70 2.62 13.99
CA GLY A 115 5.96 2.09 15.13
C GLY A 115 6.79 1.18 16.04
N SER A 116 6.14 0.20 16.64
CA SER A 116 6.74 -0.64 17.67
C SER A 116 6.68 -2.13 17.29
N ARG A 117 7.85 -2.76 17.18
CA ARG A 117 7.99 -4.22 17.05
C ARG A 117 7.33 -4.98 18.21
N LYS A 118 7.45 -4.44 19.43
CA LYS A 118 6.85 -5.02 20.64
C LYS A 118 5.32 -5.02 20.59
N GLU A 119 4.70 -3.96 20.04
CA GLU A 119 3.25 -3.91 19.90
C GLU A 119 2.75 -4.97 18.93
N VAL A 120 3.44 -5.17 17.79
CA VAL A 120 3.10 -6.25 16.87
C VAL A 120 3.23 -7.61 17.54
N LEU A 121 4.29 -7.83 18.35
CA LEU A 121 4.48 -9.07 19.08
C LEU A 121 3.34 -9.32 20.07
N LEU A 122 2.96 -8.32 20.83
CA LEU A 122 1.85 -8.40 21.79
C LEU A 122 0.53 -8.70 21.08
N GLN A 123 0.21 -8.01 19.99
CA GLN A 123 -0.99 -8.26 19.18
C GLN A 123 -1.01 -9.71 18.65
N LYS A 124 0.13 -10.18 18.12
CA LYS A 124 0.27 -11.56 17.64
C LYS A 124 0.15 -12.62 18.74
N CYS A 125 0.42 -12.26 20.00
CA CYS A 125 0.20 -13.11 21.16
C CYS A 125 -1.23 -13.03 21.74
N GLY A 126 -2.13 -12.28 21.08
CA GLY A 126 -3.52 -12.13 21.53
C GLY A 126 -3.72 -11.04 22.57
N TYR A 127 -2.75 -10.15 22.77
CA TYR A 127 -2.97 -8.94 23.56
C TYR A 127 -3.83 -7.96 22.76
N GLU A 128 -5.03 -7.73 23.23
CA GLU A 128 -5.91 -6.71 22.70
C GLU A 128 -5.73 -5.43 23.54
N PRO A 129 -4.98 -4.42 23.04
CA PRO A 129 -5.12 -3.07 23.58
C PRO A 129 -6.57 -2.64 23.39
N ALA A 130 -7.03 -1.64 24.17
CA ALA A 130 -8.38 -1.12 24.02
C ALA A 130 -8.78 -1.02 22.55
N GLN A 131 -9.87 -1.69 22.17
CA GLN A 131 -10.27 -1.96 20.79
C GLN A 131 -9.97 -0.77 19.87
N PHE A 132 -9.03 -0.97 18.95
CA PHE A 132 -8.83 -0.02 17.85
C PHE A 132 -10.03 -0.17 16.91
N LYS A 133 -11.01 0.72 17.07
CA LYS A 133 -12.25 0.73 16.27
C LYS A 133 -12.06 1.33 14.88
N GLY A 134 -10.83 1.36 14.35
CA GLY A 134 -10.50 2.15 13.16
C GLY A 134 -10.52 3.65 13.46
N ASN A 135 -9.68 4.40 12.81
CA ASN A 135 -9.72 5.86 12.87
C ASN A 135 -10.33 6.44 11.58
N GLU A 136 -10.52 7.74 11.56
CA GLU A 136 -11.02 8.48 10.39
C GLU A 136 -10.17 8.18 9.13
N PHE A 137 -8.85 8.07 9.28
CA PHE A 137 -7.93 7.79 8.18
C PHE A 137 -8.13 6.39 7.57
N THR A 138 -8.34 5.38 8.42
CA THR A 138 -8.62 4.02 7.96
C THR A 138 -9.96 3.95 7.22
N ARG A 139 -11.00 4.60 7.75
CA ARG A 139 -12.31 4.66 7.09
C ARG A 139 -12.24 5.40 5.75
N TRP A 140 -11.50 6.50 5.70
CA TRP A 140 -11.25 7.24 4.46
C TRP A 140 -10.57 6.38 3.40
N GLY A 141 -9.46 5.69 3.77
CA GLY A 141 -8.78 4.77 2.88
C GLY A 141 -9.72 3.70 2.33
N THR A 142 -10.48 3.01 3.21
CA THR A 142 -11.44 1.98 2.81
C THR A 142 -12.54 2.52 1.89
N LYS A 143 -13.02 3.75 2.13
CA LYS A 143 -14.02 4.40 1.28
C LYS A 143 -13.50 4.64 -0.14
N TYR A 144 -12.27 5.11 -0.28
CA TYR A 144 -11.76 5.61 -1.57
C TYR A 144 -10.82 4.68 -2.34
N GLU A 145 -10.37 3.57 -1.74
CA GLU A 145 -9.56 2.56 -2.41
C GLU A 145 -10.23 1.99 -3.69
N PRO A 146 -11.55 1.64 -3.70
CA PRO A 146 -12.21 1.18 -4.92
C PRO A 146 -12.26 2.25 -6.03
N ILE A 147 -12.36 3.52 -5.65
CA ILE A 147 -12.32 4.65 -6.60
C ILE A 147 -10.93 4.80 -7.18
N ALA A 148 -9.89 4.72 -6.35
CA ALA A 148 -8.51 4.79 -6.81
C ALA A 148 -8.19 3.65 -7.80
N THR A 149 -8.66 2.43 -7.54
CA THR A 149 -8.58 1.30 -8.46
C THR A 149 -9.23 1.62 -9.81
N ARG A 150 -10.47 2.11 -9.80
CA ARG A 150 -11.19 2.46 -11.05
C ARG A 150 -10.52 3.60 -11.82
N ILE A 151 -9.92 4.59 -11.13
CA ILE A 151 -9.14 5.67 -11.77
C ILE A 151 -7.88 5.08 -12.40
N TYR A 152 -7.18 4.18 -11.70
CA TYR A 152 -6.00 3.49 -12.23
C TYR A 152 -6.34 2.68 -13.49
N GLU A 153 -7.39 1.86 -13.45
CA GLU A 153 -7.86 1.09 -14.61
C GLU A 153 -8.21 1.99 -15.80
N ARG A 154 -8.94 3.08 -15.54
CA ARG A 154 -9.31 4.05 -16.58
C ARG A 154 -8.09 4.70 -17.24
N ARG A 155 -7.09 5.08 -16.44
CA ARG A 155 -5.90 5.80 -16.94
C ARG A 155 -4.88 4.89 -17.60
N THR A 156 -4.78 3.65 -17.16
CA THR A 156 -3.77 2.69 -17.66
C THR A 156 -4.33 1.73 -18.71
N GLY A 157 -5.64 1.57 -18.79
CA GLY A 157 -6.30 0.55 -19.60
C GLY A 157 -6.13 -0.87 -19.07
N LYS A 158 -5.52 -1.06 -17.90
CA LYS A 158 -5.34 -2.35 -17.24
C LYS A 158 -6.60 -2.73 -16.49
N LYS A 159 -6.80 -4.03 -16.29
CA LYS A 159 -7.84 -4.57 -15.42
C LYS A 159 -7.21 -5.11 -14.14
N ILE A 160 -7.75 -4.70 -13.01
CA ILE A 160 -7.27 -5.12 -11.70
C ILE A 160 -8.17 -6.21 -11.12
N THR A 161 -7.55 -7.26 -10.63
CA THR A 161 -8.22 -8.34 -9.90
C THR A 161 -7.86 -8.23 -8.42
N ASP A 162 -8.87 -8.27 -7.55
CA ASP A 162 -8.68 -8.29 -6.09
C ASP A 162 -8.20 -9.66 -5.63
N PHE A 163 -7.32 -9.67 -4.63
CA PHE A 163 -6.77 -10.90 -4.08
C PHE A 163 -6.98 -10.98 -2.57
N GLY A 164 -7.29 -12.17 -2.08
CA GLY A 164 -7.31 -12.48 -0.66
C GLY A 164 -5.92 -12.41 0.00
N CYS A 165 -5.80 -12.95 1.21
CA CYS A 165 -4.49 -13.06 1.85
C CYS A 165 -3.78 -14.32 1.37
N MET A 166 -2.72 -14.17 0.60
CA MET A 166 -1.87 -15.26 0.13
C MET A 166 -0.80 -15.61 1.15
N ARG A 167 -0.41 -16.87 1.18
CA ARG A 167 0.74 -17.36 1.94
C ARG A 167 1.92 -17.53 1.01
N HIS A 168 3.13 -17.28 1.51
CA HIS A 168 4.35 -17.51 0.75
C HIS A 168 4.43 -18.98 0.26
N PRO A 169 4.70 -19.23 -1.04
CA PRO A 169 4.66 -20.58 -1.61
C PRO A 169 5.79 -21.50 -1.12
N ALA A 170 6.96 -20.96 -0.76
CA ALA A 170 8.08 -21.76 -0.28
C ALA A 170 7.86 -22.23 1.17
N PRO A 171 8.02 -23.54 1.46
CA PRO A 171 7.75 -24.10 2.78
C PRO A 171 8.56 -23.45 3.91
N GLU A 172 9.80 -23.05 3.68
CA GLU A 172 10.65 -22.38 4.66
C GLU A 172 10.17 -20.98 5.04
N ASN A 173 9.28 -20.38 4.24
CA ASN A 173 8.69 -19.06 4.42
C ASN A 173 7.19 -19.13 4.74
N PHE A 174 6.66 -20.30 5.11
CA PHE A 174 5.23 -20.56 5.32
C PHE A 174 4.56 -19.61 6.33
N PHE A 175 5.35 -18.94 7.17
CA PHE A 175 4.89 -18.00 8.17
C PHE A 175 4.66 -16.58 7.62
N LEU A 176 5.00 -16.33 6.36
CA LEU A 176 4.83 -15.06 5.67
C LEU A 176 3.54 -15.05 4.85
N GLY A 177 2.89 -13.90 4.79
CA GLY A 177 1.71 -13.71 3.98
C GLY A 177 1.55 -12.28 3.49
N ALA A 178 0.71 -12.09 2.48
CA ALA A 178 0.43 -10.79 1.89
C ALA A 178 -1.00 -10.69 1.37
N SER A 179 -1.56 -9.49 1.41
CA SER A 179 -2.81 -9.13 0.75
C SER A 179 -2.52 -7.89 -0.09
N PRO A 180 -2.24 -8.02 -1.39
CA PRO A 180 -2.14 -6.88 -2.29
C PRO A 180 -3.52 -6.23 -2.48
N ASP A 181 -3.56 -4.95 -2.78
CA ASP A 181 -4.82 -4.25 -3.10
C ASP A 181 -5.34 -4.66 -4.49
N GLY A 182 -4.47 -5.22 -5.33
CA GLY A 182 -4.84 -5.85 -6.58
C GLY A 182 -3.63 -6.29 -7.40
N ILE A 183 -3.89 -7.08 -8.44
CA ILE A 183 -2.89 -7.47 -9.44
C ILE A 183 -3.53 -7.34 -10.82
N SER A 184 -2.81 -6.71 -11.75
CA SER A 184 -3.25 -6.58 -13.13
C SER A 184 -2.98 -7.85 -13.95
N ASP A 185 -3.69 -8.01 -15.06
CA ASP A 185 -3.55 -9.13 -15.97
C ASP A 185 -2.19 -9.20 -16.70
N ASP A 186 -1.43 -8.11 -16.66
CA ASP A 186 -0.03 -8.04 -17.10
C ASP A 186 1.00 -8.23 -15.95
N GLY A 187 0.56 -8.72 -14.81
CA GLY A 187 1.42 -9.14 -13.70
C GLY A 187 1.99 -8.00 -12.87
N VAL A 188 1.40 -6.80 -12.96
CA VAL A 188 1.79 -5.67 -12.11
C VAL A 188 0.90 -5.64 -10.87
N MET A 189 1.50 -5.71 -9.71
CA MET A 189 0.82 -5.56 -8.42
C MET A 189 0.45 -4.10 -8.20
N LEU A 190 -0.65 -3.86 -7.53
CA LEU A 190 -1.10 -2.53 -7.12
C LEU A 190 -1.13 -2.44 -5.59
N GLU A 191 -0.53 -1.40 -5.05
CA GLU A 191 -0.66 -0.98 -3.66
C GLU A 191 -1.19 0.45 -3.62
N ILE A 192 -2.33 0.66 -2.96
CA ILE A 192 -3.08 1.91 -3.00
C ILE A 192 -3.00 2.64 -1.66
N LYS A 193 -2.75 3.94 -1.72
CA LYS A 193 -2.88 4.83 -0.57
C LYS A 193 -3.73 6.04 -0.95
N CYS A 194 -4.82 6.24 -0.18
CA CYS A 194 -5.70 7.40 -0.30
C CYS A 194 -5.55 8.30 0.93
N PRO A 195 -4.49 9.10 1.06
CA PRO A 195 -4.28 9.94 2.23
C PRO A 195 -5.25 11.14 2.21
N PRO A 196 -6.03 11.40 3.31
CA PRO A 196 -6.93 12.57 3.34
C PRO A 196 -6.17 13.90 3.50
N ARG A 197 -5.02 13.90 4.18
CA ARG A 197 -4.32 15.15 4.56
C ARG A 197 -2.86 15.19 4.16
N ARG A 198 -2.20 14.03 4.02
CA ARG A 198 -0.76 13.98 3.70
C ARG A 198 -0.50 14.52 2.30
N VAL A 199 0.57 15.31 2.17
CA VAL A 199 1.09 15.71 0.86
C VAL A 199 1.72 14.47 0.19
N ILE A 200 1.35 14.24 -1.06
CA ILE A 200 1.95 13.19 -1.88
C ILE A 200 3.29 13.72 -2.39
N CYS A 201 4.37 13.03 -2.07
CA CYS A 201 5.73 13.44 -2.43
C CYS A 201 6.36 12.58 -3.53
N GLY A 202 5.64 11.60 -4.04
CA GLY A 202 6.08 10.82 -5.18
C GLY A 202 7.07 9.69 -4.90
N THR A 203 7.38 9.42 -3.64
CA THR A 203 8.21 8.29 -3.24
C THR A 203 7.57 7.57 -2.06
N PRO A 204 7.53 6.22 -2.05
CA PRO A 204 7.02 5.50 -0.90
C PRO A 204 7.92 5.72 0.31
N THR A 205 7.33 5.74 1.49
CA THR A 205 8.11 5.69 2.74
C THR A 205 8.75 4.31 2.91
N ASP A 206 9.81 4.21 3.71
CA ASP A 206 10.53 2.94 3.93
C ASP A 206 9.60 1.79 4.34
N TYR A 207 8.59 2.08 5.17
CA TYR A 207 7.67 1.04 5.63
C TYR A 207 6.65 0.62 4.56
N TYR A 208 6.20 1.50 3.67
CA TYR A 208 5.38 1.13 2.52
C TYR A 208 6.20 0.35 1.51
N TRP A 209 7.45 0.77 1.30
CA TRP A 209 8.37 0.03 0.44
C TRP A 209 8.60 -1.39 0.96
N ALA A 210 8.87 -1.55 2.27
CA ALA A 210 9.02 -2.87 2.90
C ALA A 210 7.74 -3.72 2.78
N GLN A 211 6.55 -3.11 2.90
CA GLN A 211 5.28 -3.79 2.68
C GLN A 211 5.21 -4.32 1.25
N MET A 212 5.48 -3.48 0.24
CA MET A 212 5.44 -3.88 -1.17
C MET A 212 6.49 -4.96 -1.49
N GLN A 213 7.71 -4.88 -0.93
CA GLN A 213 8.68 -5.96 -1.09
C GLN A 213 8.17 -7.28 -0.56
N GLY A 214 7.49 -7.28 0.60
CA GLY A 214 6.86 -8.47 1.15
C GLY A 214 5.74 -9.02 0.28
N GLN A 215 4.93 -8.15 -0.28
CA GLN A 215 3.85 -8.54 -1.19
C GLN A 215 4.41 -9.11 -2.50
N LEU A 216 5.41 -8.46 -3.10
CA LEU A 216 6.10 -8.93 -4.30
C LEU A 216 6.74 -10.30 -4.09
N GLU A 217 7.33 -10.53 -2.92
CA GLU A 217 7.95 -11.81 -2.59
C GLU A 217 6.92 -12.93 -2.43
N VAL A 218 5.84 -12.68 -1.68
CA VAL A 218 4.78 -13.67 -1.45
C VAL A 218 4.03 -14.03 -2.73
N CYS A 219 3.79 -13.04 -3.61
CA CYS A 219 3.09 -13.23 -4.88
C CYS A 219 4.02 -13.65 -6.02
N ASP A 220 5.35 -13.69 -5.76
CA ASP A 220 6.40 -13.95 -6.75
C ASP A 220 6.35 -13.01 -7.96
N LEU A 221 5.99 -11.74 -7.75
CA LEU A 221 5.91 -10.72 -8.79
C LEU A 221 7.17 -9.84 -8.81
N GLU A 222 7.45 -9.19 -9.95
CA GLU A 222 8.66 -8.38 -10.13
C GLU A 222 8.43 -6.89 -9.93
N ARG A 223 7.19 -6.42 -10.07
CA ARG A 223 6.85 -5.00 -10.03
C ARG A 223 5.55 -4.75 -9.29
N CYS A 224 5.54 -3.66 -8.53
CA CYS A 224 4.37 -3.06 -7.92
C CYS A 224 4.24 -1.60 -8.40
N ASP A 225 3.05 -1.18 -8.77
CA ASP A 225 2.71 0.22 -8.95
C ASP A 225 2.17 0.74 -7.61
N PHE A 226 2.95 1.59 -6.95
CA PHE A 226 2.53 2.30 -5.75
C PHE A 226 1.67 3.49 -6.15
N LEU A 227 0.36 3.36 -5.97
CA LEU A 227 -0.63 4.37 -6.32
C LEU A 227 -0.97 5.22 -5.11
N GLU A 228 -0.72 6.51 -5.18
CA GLU A 228 -1.20 7.50 -4.24
C GLU A 228 -2.27 8.36 -4.89
N CYS A 229 -3.50 8.28 -4.36
CA CYS A 229 -4.64 9.07 -4.80
C CYS A 229 -5.13 9.99 -3.67
N LYS A 230 -5.05 11.29 -3.85
CA LYS A 230 -5.68 12.25 -2.95
C LYS A 230 -7.02 12.67 -3.52
N LEU A 231 -8.07 12.32 -2.80
CA LEU A 231 -9.43 12.74 -3.12
C LEU A 231 -9.85 13.87 -2.17
N VAL A 232 -10.71 14.74 -2.64
CA VAL A 232 -11.34 15.80 -1.88
C VAL A 232 -12.85 15.76 -2.07
N GLU A 233 -13.57 16.05 -1.00
CA GLU A 233 -15.02 16.12 -1.02
C GLU A 233 -15.48 17.56 -1.22
N PHE A 234 -16.50 17.76 -2.04
CA PHE A 234 -17.14 19.03 -2.23
C PHE A 234 -18.09 19.34 -1.06
N SER A 235 -18.27 20.62 -0.76
CA SER A 235 -19.16 21.05 0.30
C SER A 235 -20.64 20.90 -0.08
N SER A 236 -20.95 20.92 -1.38
CA SER A 236 -22.30 20.84 -1.91
C SER A 236 -22.39 20.15 -3.27
N CYS A 237 -23.60 19.81 -3.69
CA CYS A 237 -23.89 19.35 -5.04
C CYS A 237 -23.62 20.44 -6.09
N GLU A 238 -23.88 21.69 -5.75
CA GLU A 238 -23.65 22.84 -6.63
C GLU A 238 -22.16 22.98 -6.97
N ASP A 239 -21.27 22.91 -5.96
CA ASP A 239 -19.81 22.97 -6.17
C ASP A 239 -19.33 21.80 -7.06
N TYR A 240 -19.90 20.61 -6.89
CA TYR A 240 -19.63 19.45 -7.71
C TYR A 240 -20.09 19.67 -9.16
N MET A 241 -21.26 20.21 -9.38
CA MET A 241 -21.80 20.49 -10.72
C MET A 241 -21.00 21.59 -11.43
N GLU A 242 -20.53 22.62 -10.69
CA GLU A 242 -19.63 23.63 -11.24
C GLU A 242 -18.32 22.98 -11.71
N HIS A 243 -17.72 22.09 -10.93
CA HIS A 243 -16.53 21.35 -11.33
C HIS A 243 -16.75 20.55 -12.63
N ILE A 244 -17.88 19.85 -12.78
CA ILE A 244 -18.22 19.15 -14.02
C ILE A 244 -18.26 20.11 -15.22
N GLN A 245 -18.90 21.29 -15.04
CA GLN A 245 -18.95 22.30 -16.10
C GLN A 245 -17.56 22.80 -16.49
N MET A 246 -16.65 22.99 -15.52
CA MET A 246 -15.26 23.38 -15.79
C MET A 246 -14.51 22.29 -16.57
N VAL A 247 -14.73 21.02 -16.26
CA VAL A 247 -14.16 19.89 -17.00
C VAL A 247 -14.70 19.84 -18.43
N GLU A 248 -16.01 19.95 -18.59
CA GLU A 248 -16.67 19.94 -19.93
C GLU A 248 -16.26 21.13 -20.80
N ALA A 249 -16.01 22.28 -20.18
CA ALA A 249 -15.50 23.47 -20.86
C ALA A 249 -13.99 23.40 -21.19
N GLY A 250 -13.30 22.36 -20.78
CA GLY A 250 -11.85 22.22 -20.96
C GLY A 250 -11.00 23.19 -20.12
N ILE A 251 -11.60 23.78 -19.06
CA ILE A 251 -10.89 24.65 -18.12
C ILE A 251 -10.07 23.79 -17.15
N THR A 252 -10.64 22.68 -16.68
CA THR A 252 -9.95 21.67 -15.88
C THR A 252 -9.61 20.50 -16.81
N THR A 253 -8.33 20.23 -17.01
CA THR A 253 -7.84 19.20 -17.95
C THR A 253 -7.05 18.08 -17.28
N GLU A 254 -6.60 18.30 -16.06
CA GLU A 254 -5.86 17.32 -15.26
C GLU A 254 -6.65 16.92 -14.02
N ASN A 255 -6.49 15.66 -13.61
CA ASN A 255 -7.15 15.13 -12.41
C ASN A 255 -8.67 15.42 -12.41
N ILE A 256 -9.31 15.04 -13.53
CA ILE A 256 -10.70 15.41 -13.82
C ILE A 256 -11.74 14.48 -13.20
N GLU A 257 -11.34 13.26 -12.80
CA GLU A 257 -12.28 12.25 -12.33
C GLU A 257 -12.99 12.74 -11.06
N CYS A 258 -14.31 12.66 -11.11
CA CYS A 258 -15.21 13.03 -10.03
C CYS A 258 -16.45 12.13 -10.02
N GLY A 259 -17.19 12.11 -8.91
CA GLY A 259 -18.36 11.27 -8.79
C GLY A 259 -19.09 11.49 -7.48
N VAL A 260 -20.06 10.63 -7.24
CA VAL A 260 -20.90 10.61 -6.05
C VAL A 260 -20.72 9.28 -5.33
N SER A 261 -20.62 9.33 -4.01
CA SER A 261 -20.63 8.17 -3.14
C SER A 261 -21.82 8.28 -2.19
N ILE A 262 -22.47 7.18 -1.87
CA ILE A 262 -23.54 7.13 -0.88
C ILE A 262 -23.15 6.19 0.25
N ASP A 263 -23.29 6.66 1.47
CA ASP A 263 -22.89 5.94 2.66
C ASP A 263 -24.11 5.39 3.40
N PHE A 264 -23.99 4.13 3.85
CA PHE A 264 -24.98 3.42 4.64
C PHE A 264 -24.35 2.89 5.92
N ARG A 265 -25.01 3.04 7.05
CA ARG A 265 -24.56 2.53 8.34
C ARG A 265 -25.10 1.12 8.57
N ILE A 266 -24.21 0.13 8.60
CA ILE A 266 -24.54 -1.26 8.93
C ILE A 266 -24.69 -1.40 10.45
N ASP A 267 -23.68 -0.94 11.21
CA ASP A 267 -23.66 -0.94 12.67
C ASP A 267 -22.95 0.31 13.22
N ALA A 268 -22.60 0.32 14.52
CA ALA A 268 -21.96 1.48 15.14
C ALA A 268 -20.63 1.87 14.49
N ASP A 269 -19.87 0.89 14.02
CA ASP A 269 -18.49 1.05 13.55
C ASP A 269 -18.32 0.79 12.05
N THR A 270 -19.34 0.21 11.37
CA THR A 270 -19.25 -0.25 9.97
C THR A 270 -20.13 0.61 9.06
N ILE A 271 -19.49 1.17 8.03
CA ILE A 271 -20.15 1.91 6.94
C ILE A 271 -19.92 1.15 5.63
N LYS A 272 -21.01 0.94 4.89
CA LYS A 272 -21.00 0.49 3.50
C LYS A 272 -21.07 1.70 2.61
N THR A 273 -20.15 1.84 1.68
CA THR A 273 -20.15 2.90 0.65
C THR A 273 -20.45 2.29 -0.71
N VAL A 274 -21.29 2.94 -1.49
CA VAL A 274 -21.56 2.63 -2.89
C VAL A 274 -21.15 3.84 -3.73
N HIS A 275 -20.47 3.58 -4.86
CA HIS A 275 -19.92 4.61 -5.72
C HIS A 275 -20.65 4.67 -7.06
N SER A 276 -20.87 5.87 -7.56
CA SER A 276 -21.44 6.12 -8.88
C SER A 276 -20.43 5.86 -10.00
N GLU A 277 -20.89 5.89 -11.24
CA GLU A 277 -20.01 6.12 -12.38
C GLU A 277 -19.35 7.52 -12.30
N PHE A 278 -18.22 7.68 -13.00
CA PHE A 278 -17.56 8.98 -13.10
C PHE A 278 -18.41 9.99 -13.85
N PHE A 279 -18.32 11.26 -13.47
CA PHE A 279 -18.98 12.41 -14.10
C PHE A 279 -20.50 12.33 -14.11
N ILE A 280 -21.11 11.58 -13.19
CA ILE A 280 -22.56 11.53 -13.05
C ILE A 280 -23.14 12.91 -12.74
N LYS A 281 -24.23 13.31 -13.40
CA LYS A 281 -24.81 14.64 -13.27
C LYS A 281 -26.34 14.68 -13.44
N GLY A 282 -26.93 15.78 -13.00
CA GLY A 282 -28.38 16.04 -13.17
C GLY A 282 -29.25 14.96 -12.55
N GLU A 283 -30.27 14.51 -13.28
CA GLU A 283 -31.24 13.50 -12.81
C GLU A 283 -30.58 12.16 -12.48
N ALA A 284 -29.49 11.80 -13.18
CA ALA A 284 -28.79 10.54 -12.92
C ALA A 284 -28.21 10.47 -11.49
N ILE A 285 -27.89 11.59 -10.85
CA ILE A 285 -27.50 11.63 -9.42
C ILE A 285 -28.66 11.15 -8.54
N ASN A 286 -29.87 11.67 -8.79
CA ASN A 286 -31.05 11.30 -8.02
C ASN A 286 -31.41 9.83 -8.23
N GLU A 287 -31.35 9.34 -9.47
CA GLU A 287 -31.55 7.94 -9.78
C GLU A 287 -30.55 7.03 -9.07
N PHE A 288 -29.27 7.38 -9.06
CA PHE A 288 -28.21 6.65 -8.35
C PHE A 288 -28.50 6.56 -6.85
N ILE A 289 -28.89 7.68 -6.22
CA ILE A 289 -29.22 7.73 -4.79
C ILE A 289 -30.46 6.88 -4.49
N ILE A 290 -31.52 7.02 -5.28
CA ILE A 290 -32.78 6.26 -5.12
C ILE A 290 -32.54 4.75 -5.28
N ASN A 291 -31.83 4.35 -6.32
CA ASN A 291 -31.49 2.96 -6.56
C ASN A 291 -30.63 2.37 -5.44
N GLY A 292 -29.60 3.11 -5.01
CA GLY A 292 -28.75 2.69 -3.90
C GLY A 292 -29.55 2.52 -2.59
N MET A 293 -30.47 3.43 -2.30
CA MET A 293 -31.38 3.28 -1.14
C MET A 293 -32.33 2.09 -1.30
N ALA A 294 -32.83 1.84 -2.51
CA ALA A 294 -33.70 0.71 -2.79
C ALA A 294 -33.01 -0.65 -2.64
N GLU A 295 -31.75 -0.75 -3.02
CA GLU A 295 -30.92 -1.95 -2.86
C GLU A 295 -30.49 -2.19 -1.41
N ASN A 296 -30.39 -1.14 -0.60
CA ASN A 296 -29.88 -1.17 0.77
C ASN A 296 -30.96 -0.84 1.82
N LYS A 297 -32.20 -1.27 1.61
CA LYS A 297 -33.38 -0.94 2.46
C LYS A 297 -33.25 -1.31 3.94
N THR A 298 -32.41 -2.30 4.26
CA THR A 298 -32.27 -2.84 5.62
C THR A 298 -31.24 -2.12 6.46
N ILE A 299 -30.47 -1.21 5.88
CA ILE A 299 -29.42 -0.45 6.54
C ILE A 299 -29.67 1.05 6.46
N LYS A 300 -29.16 1.79 7.44
CA LYS A 300 -29.45 3.21 7.56
C LYS A 300 -28.68 4.04 6.54
N PHE A 301 -29.40 4.72 5.65
CA PHE A 301 -28.83 5.73 4.74
C PHE A 301 -28.28 6.92 5.55
N ILE A 302 -27.05 7.35 5.23
CA ILE A 302 -26.38 8.51 5.85
C ILE A 302 -26.53 9.72 4.94
N GLY A 303 -26.14 9.59 3.68
CA GLY A 303 -26.21 10.67 2.70
C GLY A 303 -25.24 10.49 1.54
N PRO A 304 -25.37 11.35 0.52
CA PRO A 304 -24.41 11.42 -0.57
C PRO A 304 -23.18 12.24 -0.18
N THR A 305 -22.06 11.91 -0.78
CA THR A 305 -20.80 12.65 -0.76
C THR A 305 -20.37 12.88 -2.19
N TYR A 306 -20.07 14.10 -2.54
CA TYR A 306 -19.58 14.50 -3.86
C TYR A 306 -18.06 14.66 -3.78
N TRP A 307 -17.32 14.03 -4.70
CA TRP A 307 -15.87 13.99 -4.63
C TRP A 307 -15.21 14.22 -5.99
N ARG A 308 -13.96 14.65 -5.96
CA ARG A 308 -13.05 14.67 -7.10
C ARG A 308 -11.67 14.18 -6.70
N ILE A 309 -10.90 13.75 -7.68
CA ILE A 309 -9.47 13.53 -7.48
C ILE A 309 -8.74 14.89 -7.46
N GLU A 310 -7.81 15.05 -6.51
CA GLU A 310 -6.94 16.22 -6.43
C GLU A 310 -5.53 15.87 -6.93
N THR A 311 -5.01 14.72 -6.54
CA THR A 311 -3.68 14.27 -6.94
C THR A 311 -3.70 12.78 -7.26
N TYR A 312 -3.07 12.43 -8.37
CA TYR A 312 -2.85 11.04 -8.79
C TYR A 312 -1.38 10.84 -9.07
N GLN A 313 -0.78 9.89 -8.40
CA GLN A 313 0.62 9.57 -8.62
C GLN A 313 0.87 8.07 -8.54
N VAL A 314 1.60 7.55 -9.53
CA VAL A 314 2.05 6.16 -9.59
C VAL A 314 3.57 6.14 -9.53
N ASN A 315 4.12 5.31 -8.67
CA ASN A 315 5.55 5.07 -8.57
C ASN A 315 5.82 3.57 -8.73
N PRO A 316 6.57 3.16 -9.74
CA PRO A 316 6.96 1.77 -9.90
C PRO A 316 7.95 1.38 -8.79
N VAL A 317 7.73 0.23 -8.18
CA VAL A 317 8.60 -0.39 -7.18
C VAL A 317 8.96 -1.76 -7.68
N PHE A 318 10.26 -2.06 -7.77
CA PHE A 318 10.75 -3.34 -8.27
C PHE A 318 11.24 -4.23 -7.13
N ARG A 319 11.06 -5.55 -7.28
CA ARG A 319 11.42 -6.55 -6.27
C ARG A 319 12.92 -6.56 -5.99
N ASP A 320 13.30 -6.46 -4.72
CA ASP A 320 14.70 -6.55 -4.24
C ASP A 320 14.92 -7.84 -3.44
N ARG A 321 15.41 -8.87 -4.13
CA ARG A 321 15.67 -10.20 -3.55
C ARG A 321 16.79 -10.19 -2.51
N GLU A 322 17.78 -9.30 -2.62
CA GLU A 322 18.86 -9.23 -1.63
C GLU A 322 18.36 -8.60 -0.33
N TRP A 323 17.55 -7.55 -0.45
CA TRP A 323 16.89 -6.99 0.72
C TRP A 323 15.97 -8.02 1.38
N PHE A 324 15.20 -8.77 0.58
CA PHE A 324 14.34 -9.80 1.16
C PHE A 324 15.14 -10.90 1.85
N ALA A 325 16.26 -11.33 1.31
CA ALA A 325 17.12 -12.33 1.98
C ALA A 325 17.57 -11.85 3.36
N TRP A 326 17.89 -10.56 3.51
CA TRP A 326 18.18 -9.94 4.80
C TRP A 326 16.93 -9.85 5.67
N ALA A 327 15.82 -9.35 5.13
CA ALA A 327 14.55 -9.15 5.88
C ALA A 327 14.02 -10.50 6.42
N ARG A 328 14.09 -11.56 5.62
CA ARG A 328 13.64 -12.90 5.98
C ARG A 328 14.27 -13.40 7.29
N GLU A 329 15.57 -13.21 7.48
CA GLU A 329 16.26 -13.61 8.71
C GLU A 329 15.69 -12.89 9.93
N HIS A 330 15.42 -11.60 9.83
CA HIS A 330 14.85 -10.81 10.91
C HIS A 330 13.38 -11.17 11.18
N LEU A 331 12.61 -11.42 10.13
CA LEU A 331 11.23 -11.89 10.23
C LEU A 331 11.16 -13.29 10.86
N LYS A 332 12.11 -14.16 10.54
CA LYS A 332 12.20 -15.50 11.16
C LYS A 332 12.51 -15.42 12.65
N ILE A 333 13.46 -14.56 13.05
CA ILE A 333 13.76 -14.30 14.47
C ILE A 333 12.49 -13.80 15.18
N PHE A 334 11.75 -12.87 14.57
CA PHE A 334 10.50 -12.38 15.13
C PHE A 334 9.45 -13.49 15.23
N TYR A 335 9.32 -14.33 14.21
CA TYR A 335 8.40 -15.46 14.21
C TYR A 335 8.70 -16.44 15.33
N ASP A 336 9.97 -16.79 15.54
CA ASP A 336 10.38 -17.70 16.61
C ASP A 336 10.12 -17.12 18.00
N GLU A 337 10.38 -15.82 18.18
CA GLU A 337 10.03 -15.10 19.41
C GLU A 337 8.51 -15.08 19.65
N TRP A 338 7.73 -14.84 18.60
CA TRP A 338 6.27 -14.91 18.67
C TRP A 338 5.79 -16.31 19.09
N GLN A 339 6.30 -17.39 18.48
CA GLN A 339 5.96 -18.75 18.84
C GLN A 339 6.32 -19.07 20.30
N PHE A 340 7.47 -18.57 20.77
CA PHE A 340 7.89 -18.69 22.15
C PHE A 340 6.86 -18.04 23.09
N TYR A 341 6.52 -16.76 22.90
CA TYR A 341 5.57 -16.06 23.76
C TYR A 341 4.14 -16.57 23.62
N LYS A 342 3.77 -17.11 22.48
CA LYS A 342 2.49 -17.82 22.30
C LYS A 342 2.41 -19.08 23.18
N SER A 343 3.53 -19.75 23.42
CA SER A 343 3.59 -20.95 24.24
C SER A 343 3.69 -20.70 25.75
N VAL A 344 4.48 -19.70 26.17
CA VAL A 344 4.73 -19.40 27.59
C VAL A 344 3.87 -18.25 28.14
N GLY A 345 3.18 -17.52 27.28
CA GLY A 345 2.39 -16.34 27.62
C GLY A 345 3.20 -15.03 27.53
N TYR A 346 2.52 -13.96 27.20
CA TYR A 346 3.11 -12.64 26.91
C TYR A 346 3.15 -11.66 28.10
N LYS A 347 2.71 -12.09 29.30
CA LYS A 347 2.61 -11.20 30.47
C LYS A 347 3.93 -10.50 30.82
N SER A 348 5.04 -11.19 30.65
CA SER A 348 6.39 -10.62 30.87
C SER A 348 6.77 -9.48 29.91
N LEU A 349 6.06 -9.38 28.77
CA LEU A 349 6.25 -8.28 27.82
C LEU A 349 5.48 -7.01 28.20
N LEU A 350 4.51 -7.10 29.11
CA LEU A 350 3.68 -5.97 29.48
C LEU A 350 4.46 -5.00 30.39
N THR A 351 4.24 -3.71 30.18
CA THR A 351 4.72 -2.65 31.07
C THR A 351 3.73 -2.47 32.22
N GLU A 352 4.15 -1.83 33.35
CA GLU A 352 3.26 -1.55 34.48
C GLU A 352 1.97 -0.79 34.08
N ARG A 353 2.03 0.07 33.06
CA ARG A 353 0.84 0.76 32.52
C ARG A 353 -0.14 -0.19 31.84
N GLN A 354 0.35 -1.27 31.24
CA GLN A 354 -0.46 -2.29 30.56
C GLN A 354 -1.03 -3.33 31.52
N PHE A 355 -0.52 -3.42 32.75
CA PHE A 355 -1.04 -4.30 33.81
C PHE A 355 -2.23 -3.72 34.57
N LYS A 356 -2.51 -2.42 34.48
CA LYS A 356 -3.66 -1.84 35.21
C LYS A 356 -4.94 -2.26 34.50
N PRO A 357 -5.89 -2.92 35.26
CA PRO A 357 -7.21 -3.20 34.72
C PRO A 357 -7.89 -1.88 34.37
N LYS A 358 -8.59 -1.84 33.25
CA LYS A 358 -9.41 -0.69 32.89
C LYS A 358 -10.45 -0.47 33.97
N LYS A 359 -10.49 0.72 34.56
CA LYS A 359 -11.69 1.20 35.23
C LYS A 359 -12.72 1.49 34.13
N ASP A 360 -13.92 0.95 34.30
CA ASP A 360 -15.11 1.41 33.57
C ASP A 360 -15.35 2.88 33.94
N ASP A 361 -14.79 3.78 33.20
CA ASP A 361 -15.09 5.20 33.28
C ASP A 361 -15.82 5.60 31.99
N MET A 362 -17.16 5.62 32.14
CA MET A 362 -17.98 6.53 31.38
C MET A 362 -17.61 7.95 31.83
N GLU A 363 -16.81 8.64 31.05
CA GLU A 363 -16.81 10.10 30.98
C GLU A 363 -16.14 10.59 29.71
N ASP A 364 -16.85 11.46 29.01
CA ASP A 364 -16.44 12.22 27.83
C ASP A 364 -15.06 12.84 28.04
N THR A 365 -14.07 12.43 27.25
CA THR A 365 -12.84 13.20 27.12
C THR A 365 -12.59 13.60 25.68
N LYS A 366 -12.56 14.90 25.52
CA LYS A 366 -12.15 15.65 24.32
C LYS A 366 -10.86 15.12 23.73
N ILE A 367 -10.87 14.94 22.43
CA ILE A 367 -9.70 14.66 21.60
C ILE A 367 -8.72 15.82 21.78
N THR A 368 -7.58 15.56 22.41
CA THR A 368 -6.42 16.44 22.40
C THR A 368 -5.35 15.87 21.48
N ASP A 369 -4.73 16.78 20.75
CA ASP A 369 -3.75 16.57 19.71
C ASP A 369 -2.58 15.65 20.13
N TYR A 370 -2.10 14.88 19.14
CA TYR A 370 -0.95 13.99 19.23
C TYR A 370 0.35 14.82 19.28
N GLU A 371 0.62 15.46 20.42
CA GLU A 371 1.96 15.94 20.74
C GLU A 371 2.40 15.35 22.09
N GLY A 372 3.46 14.54 22.04
CA GLY A 372 4.21 14.16 23.24
C GLY A 372 4.36 12.67 23.53
N PHE A 373 4.82 11.86 22.60
CA PHE A 373 5.45 10.58 22.94
C PHE A 373 6.95 10.66 22.62
N VAL A 374 7.74 10.90 23.66
CA VAL A 374 9.18 10.60 23.65
C VAL A 374 9.29 9.09 23.85
N VAL A 375 9.58 8.37 22.77
CA VAL A 375 9.88 6.95 22.80
C VAL A 375 11.32 6.79 23.31
N PRO A 376 11.59 6.02 24.39
CA PRO A 376 12.96 5.61 24.68
C PRO A 376 13.45 4.75 23.52
N GLU A 377 14.65 5.03 23.02
CA GLU A 377 15.28 4.29 21.93
C GLU A 377 15.27 2.78 22.23
N PRO A 378 14.67 1.95 21.36
CA PRO A 378 14.83 0.52 21.48
C PRO A 378 16.23 0.14 21.00
N GLU A 379 16.95 -0.68 21.74
CA GLU A 379 18.08 -1.45 21.25
C GLU A 379 17.57 -2.48 20.24
N THR A 380 17.24 -2.03 19.02
CA THR A 380 16.90 -2.91 17.90
C THR A 380 18.01 -2.82 16.86
N PRO A 381 18.39 -3.93 16.23
CA PRO A 381 19.32 -3.88 15.11
C PRO A 381 18.67 -3.05 14.00
N LYS A 382 19.15 -1.84 13.81
CA LYS A 382 18.84 -1.05 12.61
C LYS A 382 19.21 -1.88 11.39
N PRO A 383 18.42 -1.83 10.30
CA PRO A 383 18.85 -2.39 9.03
C PRO A 383 20.27 -1.94 8.78
N PRO A 384 21.15 -2.77 8.22
CA PRO A 384 22.57 -2.47 8.13
C PRO A 384 22.75 -1.12 7.48
N ALA A 385 22.97 -0.09 8.32
CA ALA A 385 23.44 1.19 7.84
C ALA A 385 24.78 0.87 7.20
N LYS A 386 24.78 0.76 5.86
CA LYS A 386 26.03 0.61 5.12
C LYS A 386 26.88 1.79 5.56
N LYS A 387 27.90 1.53 6.40
CA LYS A 387 28.88 2.54 6.78
C LYS A 387 29.58 2.98 5.50
N PHE A 388 29.18 4.11 4.97
CA PHE A 388 29.92 4.79 3.93
C PHE A 388 30.98 5.62 4.60
N VAL A 389 32.24 5.18 4.46
CA VAL A 389 33.41 5.97 4.81
C VAL A 389 33.57 6.97 3.67
N PHE A 390 33.36 8.24 3.97
CA PHE A 390 33.77 9.31 3.07
C PHE A 390 35.29 9.28 2.96
N ARG A 391 35.80 9.17 1.78
CA ARG A 391 37.12 9.62 1.37
C ARG A 391 36.97 10.74 0.36
#